data_1c0b9e0c52a6c43d4b80650a031f4123
#
_entry.id   1c0b9e0c52a6c43d4b80650a031f4123
#
_cell.length_a   1.000
_cell.length_b   1.000
_cell.length_c   1.000
_cell.angle_alpha   90.00
_cell.angle_beta   90.00
_cell.angle_gamma   90.00
#
_symmetry.space_group_name_H-M   'P 1'
#
loop_
_entity.id
_entity.type
_entity.pdbx_description
1 polymer ?
#
loop_
_entity_poly.entity_id
_entity_poly.type
_entity_poly.pdbx_seq_one_letter_code
_entity_poly.pdbx_strand_id
1 'polypeptide(L)' 'MRPEKRSFSIQGHRTSISIERAFWLALKQAAAEDDTTLADLISSIDKARGEAGLSSAVRVWLLKRLQERAAQVTANTK' A
#
# COMPACT_ATOMS: atom_id res chain seq x y z
N MET A 1 1.74 -14.94 -11.07
CA MET A 1 1.24 -14.80 -9.69
C MET A 1 -0.17 -14.23 -9.75
N ARG A 2 -1.11 -14.88 -9.08
CA ARG A 2 -2.51 -14.45 -9.09
C ARG A 2 -2.78 -13.44 -7.99
N PRO A 3 -3.61 -12.42 -8.24
CA PRO A 3 -4.08 -11.55 -7.16
C PRO A 3 -4.88 -12.36 -6.14
N GLU A 4 -4.67 -12.10 -4.88
CA GLU A 4 -5.43 -12.71 -3.79
C GLU A 4 -6.34 -11.67 -3.17
N LYS A 5 -7.59 -12.06 -2.93
CA LYS A 5 -8.57 -11.17 -2.31
C LYS A 5 -8.36 -11.16 -0.79
N ARG A 6 -8.27 -9.96 -0.22
CA ARG A 6 -8.13 -9.78 1.22
C ARG A 6 -9.15 -8.78 1.71
N SER A 7 -9.82 -9.12 2.79
CA SER A 7 -10.89 -8.30 3.36
C SER A 7 -10.40 -7.55 4.59
N PHE A 8 -10.87 -6.33 4.75
CA PHE A 8 -10.52 -5.45 5.86
C PHE A 8 -11.75 -4.75 6.40
N SER A 9 -11.68 -4.37 7.67
CA SER A 9 -12.64 -3.42 8.24
C SER A 9 -11.94 -2.08 8.36
N ILE A 10 -12.45 -1.07 7.67
CA ILE A 10 -11.90 0.28 7.67
C ILE A 10 -13.01 1.23 8.10
N GLN A 11 -12.84 1.86 9.25
CA GLN A 11 -13.81 2.83 9.80
C GLN A 11 -15.23 2.28 9.86
N GLY A 12 -15.36 1.02 10.29
CA GLY A 12 -16.64 0.36 10.43
C GLY A 12 -17.21 -0.20 9.13
N HIS A 13 -16.53 -0.03 8.02
CA HIS A 13 -16.96 -0.56 6.73
C HIS A 13 -16.08 -1.73 6.31
N ARG A 14 -16.72 -2.73 5.75
CA ARG A 14 -16.00 -3.85 5.16
C ARG A 14 -15.58 -3.51 3.74
N THR A 15 -14.30 -3.71 3.45
CA THR A 15 -13.77 -3.53 2.11
C THR A 15 -12.82 -4.67 1.79
N SER A 16 -12.52 -4.85 0.52
CA SER A 16 -11.54 -5.86 0.11
C SER A 16 -10.67 -5.32 -1.00
N ILE A 17 -9.45 -5.86 -1.07
CA ILE A 17 -8.53 -5.59 -2.17
C ILE A 17 -8.09 -6.92 -2.76
N SER A 18 -7.76 -6.89 -4.06
CA SER A 18 -7.18 -8.03 -4.75
C SER A 18 -5.82 -7.61 -5.25
N ILE A 19 -4.78 -8.12 -4.63
CA ILE A 19 -3.41 -7.80 -5.01
C ILE A 19 -2.55 -9.06 -4.96
N GLU A 20 -1.52 -9.05 -5.76
CA GLU A 20 -0.54 -10.12 -5.79
C GLU A 20 0.21 -10.21 -4.46
N ARG A 21 0.67 -11.40 -4.12
CA ARG A 21 1.36 -11.62 -2.86
C ARG A 21 2.57 -10.71 -2.66
N ALA A 22 3.30 -10.42 -3.72
CA ALA A 22 4.45 -9.52 -3.64
C ALA A 22 4.05 -8.12 -3.16
N PHE A 23 2.94 -7.60 -3.67
CA PHE A 23 2.40 -6.32 -3.22
C PHE A 23 1.89 -6.39 -1.78
N TRP A 24 1.25 -7.49 -1.41
CA TRP A 24 0.77 -7.69 -0.06
C TRP A 24 1.92 -7.65 0.95
N LEU A 25 3.01 -8.38 0.67
CA LEU A 25 4.19 -8.38 1.54
C LEU A 25 4.84 -7.01 1.62
N ALA A 26 4.93 -6.31 0.50
CA ALA A 26 5.46 -4.94 0.47
C ALA A 26 4.60 -3.98 1.30
N LEU A 27 3.29 -4.14 1.25
CA LEU A 27 2.36 -3.32 2.01
C LEU A 27 2.52 -3.57 3.52
N LYS A 28 2.64 -4.82 3.92
CA LYS A 28 2.88 -5.16 5.33
C LYS A 28 4.20 -4.59 5.83
N GLN A 29 5.25 -4.66 5.02
CA GLN A 29 6.54 -4.09 5.36
C GLN A 29 6.46 -2.58 5.49
N ALA A 30 5.75 -1.91 4.58
CA ALA A 30 5.57 -0.46 4.64
C ALA A 30 4.87 -0.03 5.93
N ALA A 31 3.82 -0.76 6.33
CA ALA A 31 3.12 -0.47 7.58
C ALA A 31 4.05 -0.62 8.78
N ALA A 32 4.86 -1.66 8.81
CA ALA A 32 5.82 -1.88 9.90
C ALA A 32 6.87 -0.76 9.95
N GLU A 33 7.38 -0.34 8.80
CA GLU A 33 8.38 0.72 8.72
C GLU A 33 7.83 2.07 9.17
N ASP A 34 6.56 2.32 8.90
CA ASP A 34 5.89 3.57 9.27
C ASP A 34 5.26 3.50 10.66
N ASP A 35 5.46 2.40 11.36
CA ASP A 35 4.93 2.19 12.72
C ASP A 35 3.41 2.41 12.77
N THR A 36 2.72 1.86 11.79
CA THR A 36 1.26 1.93 11.69
C THR A 36 0.67 0.55 11.46
N THR A 37 -0.62 0.40 11.71
CA THR A 37 -1.29 -0.85 11.39
C THR A 37 -1.57 -0.94 9.89
N LEU A 38 -1.70 -2.15 9.40
CA LEU A 38 -2.04 -2.38 7.99
C LEU A 38 -3.40 -1.74 7.65
N ALA A 39 -4.37 -1.87 8.55
CA ALA A 39 -5.70 -1.27 8.34
C ALA A 39 -5.63 0.25 8.26
N ASP A 40 -4.84 0.88 9.13
CA ASP A 40 -4.67 2.33 9.12
C ASP A 40 -3.98 2.80 7.85
N LEU A 41 -2.96 2.07 7.39
CA LEU A 41 -2.27 2.39 6.16
C LEU A 41 -3.23 2.30 4.96
N ILE A 42 -4.00 1.23 4.87
CA ILE A 42 -4.98 1.06 3.79
C ILE A 42 -6.04 2.14 3.85
N SER A 43 -6.49 2.51 5.04
CA SER A 43 -7.46 3.60 5.22
C SER A 43 -6.92 4.92 4.68
N SER A 44 -5.66 5.20 4.96
CA SER A 44 -4.97 6.39 4.47
C SER A 44 -4.91 6.42 2.94
N ILE A 45 -4.56 5.29 2.34
CA ILE A 45 -4.51 5.16 0.88
C ILE A 45 -5.92 5.31 0.29
N ASP A 46 -6.92 4.72 0.93
CA ASP A 46 -8.31 4.81 0.49
C ASP A 46 -8.80 6.26 0.45
N LYS A 47 -8.48 7.04 1.46
CA LYS A 47 -8.88 8.45 1.52
C LYS A 47 -8.24 9.27 0.41
N ALA A 48 -7.04 8.91 -0.02
CA ALA A 48 -6.29 9.66 -1.02
C ALA A 48 -6.54 9.19 -2.45
N ARG A 49 -7.24 8.07 -2.65
CA ARG A 49 -7.34 7.45 -3.98
C ARG A 49 -8.25 8.19 -4.97
N GLY A 50 -9.14 9.03 -4.48
CA GLY A 50 -10.11 9.67 -5.36
C GLY A 50 -11.04 8.63 -6.00
N GLU A 51 -11.15 8.65 -7.33
CA GLU A 51 -12.02 7.74 -8.08
C GLU A 51 -11.37 6.40 -8.45
N ALA A 52 -10.07 6.26 -8.21
CA ALA A 52 -9.36 5.02 -8.52
C ALA A 52 -9.84 3.88 -7.62
N GLY A 53 -9.82 2.66 -8.14
CA GLY A 53 -10.08 1.49 -7.33
C GLY A 53 -9.03 1.31 -6.25
N LEU A 54 -9.42 0.76 -5.10
CA LEU A 54 -8.51 0.64 -3.97
C LEU A 54 -7.31 -0.26 -4.28
N SER A 55 -7.52 -1.37 -4.99
CA SER A 55 -6.41 -2.26 -5.36
C SER A 55 -5.38 -1.54 -6.22
N SER A 56 -5.84 -0.77 -7.20
CA SER A 56 -4.96 0.05 -8.04
C SER A 56 -4.25 1.13 -7.23
N ALA A 57 -4.98 1.78 -6.34
CA ALA A 57 -4.40 2.83 -5.49
C ALA A 57 -3.28 2.28 -4.60
N VAL A 58 -3.46 1.08 -4.04
CA VAL A 58 -2.43 0.42 -3.23
C VAL A 58 -1.19 0.13 -4.07
N ARG A 59 -1.36 -0.42 -5.27
CA ARG A 59 -0.21 -0.71 -6.15
C ARG A 59 0.55 0.55 -6.52
N VAL A 60 -0.15 1.62 -6.88
CA VAL A 60 0.48 2.88 -7.25
C VAL A 60 1.18 3.51 -6.06
N TRP A 61 0.54 3.47 -4.89
CA TRP A 61 1.14 3.99 -3.66
C TRP A 61 2.46 3.28 -3.34
N LEU A 62 2.47 1.95 -3.44
CA LEU A 62 3.69 1.16 -3.19
C LEU A 62 4.78 1.48 -4.20
N LEU A 63 4.43 1.61 -5.47
CA LEU A 63 5.39 1.94 -6.51
C LEU A 63 6.04 3.30 -6.25
N LYS A 64 5.22 4.31 -5.93
CA LYS A 64 5.73 5.65 -5.62
C LYS A 64 6.65 5.64 -4.40
N ARG A 65 6.27 4.88 -3.37
CA ARG A 65 7.10 4.75 -2.17
C ARG A 65 8.48 4.18 -2.50
N LEU A 66 8.51 3.12 -3.31
CA LEU A 66 9.77 2.49 -3.72
C LEU A 66 10.61 3.42 -4.58
N GLN A 67 9.98 4.16 -5.47
CA GLN A 67 10.68 5.14 -6.31
C GLN A 67 11.29 6.27 -5.48
N GLU A 68 10.57 6.76 -4.50
CA GLU A 68 11.07 7.80 -3.59
C GLU A 68 12.25 7.30 -2.79
N ARG A 69 12.20 6.08 -2.30
CA ARG A 69 13.31 5.48 -1.54
C ARG A 69 14.53 5.26 -2.43
N ALA A 70 14.33 4.81 -3.66
CA ALA A 70 15.42 4.65 -4.61
C ALA A 70 16.08 5.99 -4.95
N ALA A 71 15.28 7.05 -5.11
CA ALA A 71 15.79 8.39 -5.35
C ALA A 71 16.61 8.90 -4.17
N GLN A 72 16.14 8.64 -2.93
CA GLN A 72 16.88 9.03 -1.73
C GLN A 72 18.21 8.32 -1.63
N VAL A 73 18.24 7.01 -1.91
CA VAL A 73 19.48 6.24 -1.91
C VAL A 73 20.45 6.80 -2.96
N THR A 74 19.98 7.10 -4.15
CA THR A 74 20.80 7.68 -5.21
C THR A 74 21.35 9.05 -4.79
N ALA A 75 20.52 9.88 -4.16
CA ALA A 75 20.95 11.21 -3.70
C ALA A 75 22.01 11.11 -2.59
N ASN A 76 21.96 10.05 -1.78
CA ASN A 76 22.88 9.87 -0.67
C ASN A 76 24.17 9.18 -1.05
N THR A 77 24.33 8.75 -2.29
CA THR A 77 25.48 7.95 -2.75
C THR A 77 26.59 8.83 -3.35
N LYS A 78 26.56 10.07 -3.14
CA LYS A 78 27.60 10.97 -3.68
C LYS A 78 28.96 10.71 -3.08
#